data_60760034899fbf3ec219efcecabd8915
#
_entry.id   60760034899fbf3ec219efcecabd8915
#
_cell.length_a   1.000
_cell.length_b   1.000
_cell.length_c   1.000
_cell.angle_alpha   90.00
_cell.angle_beta   90.00
_cell.angle_gamma   90.00
#
_symmetry.space_group_name_H-M   'P 1'
#
loop_
_entity.id
_entity.type
_entity.pdbx_description
1 polymer ?
#
loop_
_entity_poly.entity_id
_entity_poly.type
_entity_poly.pdbx_seq_one_letter_code
_entity_poly.pdbx_strand_id
1 'polypeptide(L)'
;ENISKGKLDVKVPDVDTDEEFKMLNKNFNNMIKKLKKQQDKLLIAERYLAWETVARKLAHEIKNPLTPIQLSIDRLNEKYSNQILKDKESLKNYLKTISRQIKDIENLTNEFSSFARMPSPVMKKVDIFQIAKRAVDFVNMSSKNKISILSKEEQVFTRVDEEQIYRVFINLIKNSEESFLEKKAKNQDFTGKIDIEINKNNDYIFIQLTDNGTGIRDTRKVMTPYFTTKKSGTGLGLPIVSKIINEHSGDISLNNNRNSEGLTILITLPINKWKEKF
;
A
#
# COMPACT_ATOMS: atom_id res chain seq x y z
N GLU A 1 -19.09 1.29 33.14
CA GLU A 1 -18.40 0.10 33.66
C GLU A 1 -17.70 -0.69 32.51
N ASN A 2 -18.33 -0.93 31.34
CA ASN A 2 -17.69 -1.65 30.24
C ASN A 2 -16.54 -0.86 29.60
N ILE A 3 -16.69 0.46 29.46
CA ILE A 3 -15.70 1.37 28.86
C ILE A 3 -14.49 1.54 29.77
N SER A 4 -14.68 1.62 31.08
CA SER A 4 -13.59 1.69 32.08
C SER A 4 -12.73 0.41 32.09
N LYS A 5 -13.25 -0.71 31.58
CA LYS A 5 -12.54 -1.98 31.40
C LYS A 5 -11.95 -2.15 29.99
N GLY A 6 -11.87 -1.07 29.19
CA GLY A 6 -11.29 -1.08 27.85
C GLY A 6 -12.17 -1.69 26.75
N LYS A 7 -13.44 -2.05 27.03
CA LYS A 7 -14.36 -2.56 26.03
C LYS A 7 -15.04 -1.40 25.29
N LEU A 8 -14.53 -1.04 24.13
CA LEU A 8 -15.06 0.05 23.28
C LEU A 8 -16.13 -0.40 22.26
N ASP A 9 -16.58 -1.65 22.30
CA ASP A 9 -17.68 -2.17 21.47
C ASP A 9 -19.07 -1.89 22.07
N VAL A 10 -19.19 -0.82 22.86
CA VAL A 10 -20.43 -0.43 23.51
C VAL A 10 -21.10 0.68 22.69
N LYS A 11 -22.34 0.46 22.30
CA LYS A 11 -23.20 1.49 21.70
C LYS A 11 -24.37 1.77 22.63
N VAL A 12 -24.57 3.04 22.96
CA VAL A 12 -25.78 3.45 23.68
C VAL A 12 -26.94 3.39 22.69
N PRO A 13 -28.02 2.63 22.99
CA PRO A 13 -29.17 2.54 22.09
C PRO A 13 -29.86 3.90 21.94
N ASP A 14 -30.42 4.16 20.77
CA ASP A 14 -31.28 5.31 20.55
C ASP A 14 -32.61 5.05 21.30
N VAL A 15 -32.78 5.70 22.45
CA VAL A 15 -34.00 5.68 23.22
C VAL A 15 -34.82 6.89 22.80
N ASP A 16 -36.15 6.70 22.68
CA ASP A 16 -37.06 7.79 22.33
C ASP A 16 -37.27 8.71 23.55
N THR A 17 -36.33 9.65 23.70
CA THR A 17 -36.22 10.63 24.77
C THR A 17 -36.08 12.04 24.18
N ASP A 18 -36.07 13.07 25.03
CA ASP A 18 -35.92 14.48 24.67
C ASP A 18 -34.72 14.71 23.69
N GLU A 19 -34.79 15.71 22.85
CA GLU A 19 -33.78 16.01 21.82
C GLU A 19 -32.37 16.20 22.40
N GLU A 20 -32.28 16.74 23.61
CA GLU A 20 -31.01 16.95 24.32
C GLU A 20 -30.34 15.61 24.66
N PHE A 21 -31.10 14.60 25.12
CA PHE A 21 -30.60 13.26 25.38
C PHE A 21 -30.19 12.53 24.07
N LYS A 22 -30.94 12.70 22.98
CA LYS A 22 -30.56 12.15 21.66
C LYS A 22 -29.21 12.73 21.20
N MET A 23 -29.01 14.03 21.37
CA MET A 23 -27.76 14.70 21.03
C MET A 23 -26.60 14.24 21.92
N LEU A 24 -26.82 14.04 23.21
CA LEU A 24 -25.82 13.50 24.14
C LEU A 24 -25.40 12.08 23.76
N ASN A 25 -26.36 11.20 23.48
CA ASN A 25 -26.11 9.82 23.05
C ASN A 25 -25.33 9.77 21.72
N LYS A 26 -25.69 10.61 20.76
CA LYS A 26 -24.99 10.74 19.49
C LYS A 26 -23.53 11.19 19.69
N ASN A 27 -23.32 12.21 20.53
CA ASN A 27 -21.98 12.71 20.83
C ASN A 27 -21.14 11.65 21.57
N PHE A 28 -21.73 10.94 22.51
CA PHE A 28 -21.09 9.85 23.23
C PHE A 28 -20.69 8.69 22.30
N ASN A 29 -21.60 8.23 21.47
CA ASN A 29 -21.32 7.17 20.47
C ASN A 29 -20.22 7.60 19.48
N ASN A 30 -20.20 8.88 19.08
CA ASN A 30 -19.15 9.44 18.24
C ASN A 30 -17.78 9.48 18.97
N MET A 31 -17.78 9.81 20.25
CA MET A 31 -16.57 9.79 21.08
C MET A 31 -16.01 8.37 21.21
N ILE A 32 -16.86 7.39 21.51
CA ILE A 32 -16.46 5.97 21.58
C ILE A 32 -15.89 5.50 20.24
N LYS A 33 -16.54 5.84 19.12
CA LYS A 33 -16.04 5.51 17.78
C LYS A 33 -14.65 6.13 17.49
N LYS A 34 -14.44 7.39 17.94
CA LYS A 34 -13.13 8.05 17.84
C LYS A 34 -12.07 7.37 18.71
N LEU A 35 -12.40 7.03 19.95
CA LEU A 35 -11.49 6.33 20.87
C LEU A 35 -11.09 4.97 20.32
N LYS A 36 -12.04 4.18 19.81
CA LYS A 36 -11.76 2.89 19.19
C LYS A 36 -10.82 3.05 17.99
N LYS A 37 -11.11 4.02 17.10
CA LYS A 37 -10.24 4.32 15.96
C LYS A 37 -8.82 4.72 16.38
N GLN A 38 -8.67 5.48 17.47
CA GLN A 38 -7.36 5.85 18.03
C GLN A 38 -6.63 4.64 18.63
N GLN A 39 -7.34 3.79 19.37
CA GLN A 39 -6.78 2.56 19.93
C GLN A 39 -6.29 1.60 18.82
N ASP A 40 -7.09 1.40 17.77
CA ASP A 40 -6.70 0.59 16.63
C ASP A 40 -5.45 1.15 15.92
N LYS A 41 -5.38 2.48 15.76
CA LYS A 41 -4.19 3.16 15.21
C LYS A 41 -2.95 2.96 16.08
N LEU A 42 -3.08 3.03 17.42
CA LEU A 42 -1.97 2.79 18.34
C LEU A 42 -1.48 1.35 18.28
N LEU A 43 -2.39 0.37 18.30
CA LEU A 43 -2.05 -1.05 18.15
C LEU A 43 -1.33 -1.35 16.84
N ILE A 44 -1.77 -0.73 15.75
CA ILE A 44 -1.10 -0.84 14.45
C ILE A 44 0.30 -0.22 14.52
N ALA A 45 0.44 0.97 15.10
CA ALA A 45 1.72 1.66 15.24
C ALA A 45 2.71 0.86 16.12
N GLU A 46 2.27 0.29 17.25
CA GLU A 46 3.10 -0.58 18.10
C GLU A 46 3.58 -1.83 17.35
N ARG A 47 2.69 -2.47 16.59
CA ARG A 47 3.06 -3.60 15.73
C ARG A 47 4.10 -3.19 14.69
N TYR A 48 3.96 -2.03 14.06
CA TYR A 48 4.94 -1.53 13.10
C TYR A 48 6.31 -1.30 13.74
N LEU A 49 6.37 -0.70 14.94
CA LEU A 49 7.63 -0.45 15.66
C LEU A 49 8.34 -1.76 16.05
N ALA A 50 7.60 -2.74 16.57
CA ALA A 50 8.14 -4.06 16.90
C ALA A 50 8.69 -4.76 15.65
N TRP A 51 7.96 -4.71 14.53
CA TRP A 51 8.37 -5.29 13.26
C TRP A 51 9.55 -4.57 12.59
N GLU A 52 9.67 -3.26 12.75
CA GLU A 52 10.76 -2.48 12.15
C GLU A 52 12.15 -3.02 12.55
N THR A 53 12.34 -3.28 13.84
CA THR A 53 13.61 -3.78 14.37
C THR A 53 13.92 -5.20 13.87
N VAL A 54 12.92 -6.08 13.90
CA VAL A 54 13.04 -7.47 13.41
C VAL A 54 13.31 -7.51 11.91
N ALA A 55 12.58 -6.70 11.15
CA ALA A 55 12.70 -6.60 9.70
C ALA A 55 14.11 -6.20 9.26
N ARG A 56 14.67 -5.19 9.91
CA ARG A 56 16.03 -4.70 9.61
C ARG A 56 17.08 -5.79 9.81
N LYS A 57 17.01 -6.50 10.93
CA LYS A 57 17.93 -7.56 11.26
C LYS A 57 17.81 -8.74 10.30
N LEU A 58 16.57 -9.23 10.04
CA LEU A 58 16.32 -10.33 9.13
C LEU A 58 16.76 -10.00 7.70
N ALA A 59 16.50 -8.77 7.21
CA ALA A 59 16.92 -8.37 5.87
C ALA A 59 18.43 -8.48 5.68
N HIS A 60 19.21 -8.06 6.67
CA HIS A 60 20.67 -8.21 6.63
C HIS A 60 21.12 -9.68 6.73
N GLU A 61 20.50 -10.45 7.61
CA GLU A 61 20.85 -11.87 7.81
C GLU A 61 20.47 -12.74 6.61
N ILE A 62 19.39 -12.42 5.87
CA ILE A 62 19.01 -13.12 4.64
C ILE A 62 19.89 -12.68 3.46
N LYS A 63 20.23 -11.40 3.34
CA LYS A 63 21.07 -10.90 2.24
C LYS A 63 22.47 -11.49 2.27
N ASN A 64 23.01 -11.75 3.47
CA ASN A 64 24.37 -12.27 3.65
C ASN A 64 24.61 -13.62 2.96
N PRO A 65 23.76 -14.68 3.08
CA PRO A 65 23.94 -15.93 2.37
C PRO A 65 23.54 -15.86 0.88
N LEU A 66 22.67 -14.93 0.46
CA LEU A 66 22.22 -14.86 -0.93
C LEU A 66 23.34 -14.43 -1.88
N THR A 67 24.18 -13.47 -1.49
CA THR A 67 25.31 -12.97 -2.31
C THR A 67 26.29 -14.08 -2.68
N PRO A 68 26.82 -14.91 -1.75
CA PRO A 68 27.71 -16.02 -2.11
C PRO A 68 27.00 -17.14 -2.89
N ILE A 69 25.71 -17.37 -2.70
CA ILE A 69 24.94 -18.35 -3.50
C ILE A 69 24.84 -17.85 -4.94
N GLN A 70 24.49 -16.59 -5.17
CA GLN A 70 24.44 -16.01 -6.50
C GLN A 70 25.78 -16.12 -7.23
N LEU A 71 26.88 -15.73 -6.56
CA LEU A 71 28.23 -15.85 -7.12
C LEU A 71 28.60 -17.29 -7.45
N SER A 72 28.17 -18.26 -6.65
CA SER A 72 28.43 -19.69 -6.89
C SER A 72 27.69 -20.18 -8.14
N ILE A 73 26.45 -19.73 -8.34
CA ILE A 73 25.64 -20.02 -9.52
C ILE A 73 26.26 -19.43 -10.79
N ASP A 74 26.68 -18.16 -10.69
CA ASP A 74 27.32 -17.47 -11.83
C ASP A 74 28.61 -18.20 -12.23
N ARG A 75 29.44 -18.64 -11.27
CA ARG A 75 30.66 -19.45 -11.52
C ARG A 75 30.33 -20.82 -12.11
N LEU A 76 29.29 -21.48 -11.63
CA LEU A 76 28.84 -22.77 -12.20
C LEU A 76 28.37 -22.58 -13.65
N ASN A 77 27.62 -21.52 -13.94
CA ASN A 77 27.20 -21.22 -15.29
C ASN A 77 28.40 -20.96 -16.22
N GLU A 78 29.32 -20.10 -15.79
CA GLU A 78 30.52 -19.76 -16.54
C GLU A 78 31.42 -20.98 -16.81
N LYS A 79 31.68 -21.80 -15.77
CA LYS A 79 32.60 -22.92 -15.87
C LYS A 79 32.05 -24.13 -16.63
N TYR A 80 30.78 -24.45 -16.46
CA TYR A 80 30.22 -25.74 -16.93
C TYR A 80 29.26 -25.59 -18.12
N SER A 81 28.72 -24.40 -18.46
CA SER A 81 27.76 -24.24 -19.54
C SER A 81 28.31 -24.64 -20.92
N ASN A 82 29.64 -24.65 -21.13
CA ASN A 82 30.30 -25.07 -22.36
C ASN A 82 30.86 -26.49 -22.29
N GLN A 83 30.93 -27.12 -21.13
CA GLN A 83 31.50 -28.47 -20.95
C GLN A 83 30.42 -29.56 -20.98
N ILE A 84 29.18 -29.24 -20.68
CA ILE A 84 28.06 -30.18 -20.66
C ILE A 84 27.38 -30.17 -22.02
N LEU A 85 27.67 -31.19 -22.83
CA LEU A 85 27.15 -31.25 -24.21
C LEU A 85 25.74 -31.87 -24.30
N LYS A 86 25.40 -32.88 -23.47
CA LYS A 86 24.14 -33.63 -23.58
C LYS A 86 22.95 -32.97 -22.84
N ASP A 87 23.18 -32.23 -21.75
CA ASP A 87 22.12 -31.64 -20.89
C ASP A 87 22.28 -30.13 -20.71
N LYS A 88 22.91 -29.47 -21.66
CA LYS A 88 23.21 -28.02 -21.60
C LYS A 88 21.96 -27.17 -21.37
N GLU A 89 20.87 -27.51 -22.02
CA GLU A 89 19.61 -26.74 -21.90
C GLU A 89 18.91 -26.95 -20.57
N SER A 90 18.93 -28.18 -20.07
CA SER A 90 18.40 -28.50 -18.72
C SER A 90 19.20 -27.81 -17.62
N LEU A 91 20.55 -27.84 -17.69
CA LEU A 91 21.40 -27.12 -16.74
C LEU A 91 21.12 -25.61 -16.77
N LYS A 92 21.05 -25.00 -17.96
CA LYS A 92 20.75 -23.58 -18.13
C LYS A 92 19.39 -23.21 -17.53
N ASN A 93 18.38 -24.06 -17.71
CA ASN A 93 17.05 -23.85 -17.16
C ASN A 93 17.01 -23.95 -15.62
N TYR A 94 17.76 -24.92 -15.04
CA TYR A 94 17.90 -25.02 -13.59
C TYR A 94 18.61 -23.80 -13.00
N LEU A 95 19.76 -23.40 -13.56
CA LEU A 95 20.51 -22.24 -13.12
C LEU A 95 19.68 -20.96 -13.22
N LYS A 96 18.95 -20.77 -14.34
CA LYS A 96 18.03 -19.64 -14.54
C LYS A 96 16.90 -19.64 -13.50
N THR A 97 16.37 -20.82 -13.17
CA THR A 97 15.31 -20.93 -12.15
C THR A 97 15.83 -20.55 -10.77
N ILE A 98 17.01 -21.07 -10.38
CA ILE A 98 17.63 -20.77 -9.08
C ILE A 98 17.98 -19.28 -9.01
N SER A 99 18.60 -18.70 -10.05
CA SER A 99 18.92 -17.26 -10.10
C SER A 99 17.68 -16.38 -9.95
N ARG A 100 16.57 -16.78 -10.60
CA ARG A 100 15.29 -16.08 -10.44
C ARG A 100 14.79 -16.14 -9.00
N GLN A 101 14.83 -17.31 -8.33
CA GLN A 101 14.39 -17.46 -6.95
C GLN A 101 15.24 -16.63 -5.98
N ILE A 102 16.56 -16.58 -6.20
CA ILE A 102 17.45 -15.72 -5.42
C ILE A 102 17.07 -14.26 -5.58
N LYS A 103 16.81 -13.82 -6.83
CA LYS A 103 16.39 -12.45 -7.12
C LYS A 103 15.04 -12.11 -6.47
N ASP A 104 14.11 -13.06 -6.46
CA ASP A 104 12.81 -12.90 -5.80
C ASP A 104 12.98 -12.72 -4.28
N ILE A 105 13.87 -13.53 -3.64
CA ILE A 105 14.20 -13.39 -2.22
C ILE A 105 14.91 -12.06 -1.94
N GLU A 106 15.85 -11.65 -2.79
CA GLU A 106 16.54 -10.36 -2.67
C GLU A 106 15.56 -9.19 -2.74
N ASN A 107 14.63 -9.21 -3.71
CA ASN A 107 13.59 -8.19 -3.85
C ASN A 107 12.69 -8.14 -2.60
N LEU A 108 12.22 -9.30 -2.12
CA LEU A 108 11.43 -9.41 -0.90
C LEU A 108 12.16 -8.83 0.30
N THR A 109 13.45 -9.14 0.44
CA THR A 109 14.31 -8.64 1.53
C THR A 109 14.51 -7.12 1.44
N ASN A 110 14.68 -6.60 0.24
CA ASN A 110 14.83 -5.16 0.01
C ASN A 110 13.53 -4.40 0.30
N GLU A 111 12.36 -4.93 -0.09
CA GLU A 111 11.05 -4.35 0.25
C GLU A 111 10.83 -4.34 1.76
N PHE A 112 11.19 -5.45 2.42
CA PHE A 112 11.10 -5.60 3.87
C PHE A 112 12.00 -4.59 4.60
N SER A 113 13.27 -4.47 4.19
CA SER A 113 14.21 -3.48 4.73
C SER A 113 13.74 -2.04 4.49
N SER A 114 13.21 -1.76 3.29
CA SER A 114 12.68 -0.44 2.94
C SER A 114 11.44 -0.05 3.75
N PHE A 115 10.60 -1.03 4.08
CA PHE A 115 9.46 -0.85 4.96
C PHE A 115 9.89 -0.53 6.39
N ALA A 116 10.90 -1.28 6.90
CA ALA A 116 11.44 -1.11 8.24
C ALA A 116 12.26 0.20 8.41
N ARG A 117 12.91 0.67 7.35
CA ARG A 117 13.78 1.86 7.38
C ARG A 117 13.10 3.13 6.87
N MET A 118 11.79 3.14 6.75
CA MET A 118 11.11 4.33 6.22
C MET A 118 11.45 5.56 7.10
N PRO A 119 12.17 6.55 6.57
CA PRO A 119 12.55 7.74 7.34
C PRO A 119 11.31 8.57 7.65
N SER A 120 11.38 9.37 8.71
CA SER A 120 10.35 10.37 8.99
C SER A 120 10.15 11.29 7.78
N PRO A 121 8.89 11.64 7.45
CA PRO A 121 8.59 12.41 6.25
C PRO A 121 9.20 13.83 6.29
N VAL A 122 9.81 14.25 5.18
CA VAL A 122 10.31 15.61 4.98
C VAL A 122 9.23 16.44 4.30
N MET A 123 8.42 17.14 5.11
CA MET A 123 7.25 17.89 4.65
C MET A 123 7.63 19.13 3.83
N LYS A 124 7.25 19.16 2.55
CA LYS A 124 7.42 20.29 1.64
C LYS A 124 6.09 20.67 1.02
N LYS A 125 5.94 21.93 0.59
CA LYS A 125 4.77 22.36 -0.19
C LYS A 125 4.93 21.83 -1.61
N VAL A 126 4.08 20.89 -2.02
CA VAL A 126 4.13 20.25 -3.33
C VAL A 126 2.74 20.17 -3.95
N ASP A 127 2.68 20.03 -5.26
CA ASP A 127 1.45 19.82 -6.01
C ASP A 127 1.20 18.31 -6.16
N ILE A 128 0.14 17.82 -5.52
CA ILE A 128 -0.27 16.41 -5.54
C ILE A 128 -0.59 15.92 -6.96
N PHE A 129 -1.15 16.79 -7.80
CA PHE A 129 -1.47 16.45 -9.18
C PHE A 129 -0.21 16.12 -9.98
N GLN A 130 0.87 16.90 -9.81
CA GLN A 130 2.15 16.64 -10.47
C GLN A 130 2.81 15.35 -10.00
N ILE A 131 2.70 15.03 -8.71
CA ILE A 131 3.20 13.74 -8.18
C ILE A 131 2.43 12.56 -8.81
N ALA A 132 1.10 12.65 -8.85
CA ALA A 132 0.26 11.61 -9.45
C ALA A 132 0.58 11.44 -10.95
N LYS A 133 0.73 12.55 -11.68
CA LYS A 133 1.09 12.54 -13.10
C LYS A 133 2.43 11.87 -13.33
N ARG A 134 3.47 12.23 -12.56
CA ARG A 134 4.79 11.59 -12.63
C ARG A 134 4.71 10.08 -12.41
N ALA A 135 3.88 9.61 -11.46
CA ALA A 135 3.69 8.20 -11.20
C ALA A 135 2.99 7.48 -12.35
N VAL A 136 1.95 8.09 -12.92
CA VAL A 136 1.23 7.55 -14.08
C VAL A 136 2.12 7.51 -15.32
N ASP A 137 2.86 8.56 -15.62
CA ASP A 137 3.78 8.63 -16.74
C ASP A 137 4.84 7.52 -16.65
N PHE A 138 5.39 7.29 -15.44
CA PHE A 138 6.35 6.21 -15.21
C PHE A 138 5.76 4.83 -15.48
N VAL A 139 4.55 4.54 -15.03
CA VAL A 139 3.91 3.23 -15.26
C VAL A 139 3.50 3.07 -16.72
N ASN A 140 3.00 4.12 -17.37
CA ASN A 140 2.59 4.08 -18.79
C ASN A 140 3.74 3.73 -19.74
N MET A 141 5.02 3.92 -19.35
CA MET A 141 6.17 3.48 -20.16
C MET A 141 6.16 1.96 -20.39
N SER A 142 5.59 1.18 -19.51
CA SER A 142 5.59 -0.30 -19.57
C SER A 142 4.20 -0.92 -19.58
N SER A 143 3.17 -0.20 -19.15
CA SER A 143 1.79 -0.67 -19.09
C SER A 143 1.07 -0.52 -20.43
N LYS A 144 0.20 -1.51 -20.73
CA LYS A 144 -0.76 -1.45 -21.84
C LYS A 144 -2.17 -1.09 -21.38
N ASN A 145 -2.38 -0.91 -20.09
CA ASN A 145 -3.66 -0.58 -19.49
C ASN A 145 -3.93 0.93 -19.57
N LYS A 146 -5.20 1.31 -19.48
CA LYS A 146 -5.59 2.72 -19.54
C LYS A 146 -5.58 3.33 -18.14
N ILE A 147 -4.73 4.34 -17.93
CA ILE A 147 -4.68 5.10 -16.69
C ILE A 147 -5.06 6.54 -16.98
N SER A 148 -6.10 7.06 -16.32
CA SER A 148 -6.57 8.44 -16.44
C SER A 148 -6.40 9.18 -15.11
N ILE A 149 -6.06 10.48 -15.19
CA ILE A 149 -6.05 11.39 -14.05
C ILE A 149 -7.02 12.51 -14.34
N LEU A 150 -7.88 12.79 -13.39
CA LEU A 150 -8.86 13.88 -13.43
C LEU A 150 -8.69 14.74 -12.18
N SER A 151 -8.66 16.04 -12.35
CA SER A 151 -8.72 17.01 -11.26
C SER A 151 -9.62 18.16 -11.68
N LYS A 152 -10.44 18.65 -10.76
CA LYS A 152 -11.25 19.87 -10.99
C LYS A 152 -10.39 21.14 -10.92
N GLU A 153 -9.24 21.06 -10.29
CA GLU A 153 -8.33 22.15 -10.04
C GLU A 153 -7.03 21.94 -10.83
N GLU A 154 -6.47 22.98 -11.40
CA GLU A 154 -5.20 22.90 -12.14
C GLU A 154 -4.01 22.57 -11.21
N GLN A 155 -4.10 22.99 -9.95
CA GLN A 155 -3.05 22.79 -8.95
C GLN A 155 -3.65 22.46 -7.58
N VAL A 156 -3.10 21.44 -6.93
CA VAL A 156 -3.56 20.95 -5.62
C VAL A 156 -2.39 20.89 -4.66
N PHE A 157 -2.06 22.03 -4.05
CA PHE A 157 -0.93 22.13 -3.13
C PHE A 157 -1.29 21.67 -1.71
N THR A 158 -0.34 20.92 -1.10
CA THR A 158 -0.32 20.64 0.34
C THR A 158 1.12 20.43 0.83
N ARG A 159 1.30 20.28 2.15
CA ARG A 159 2.62 19.95 2.73
C ARG A 159 2.70 18.43 2.98
N VAL A 160 3.53 17.76 2.19
CA VAL A 160 3.78 16.33 2.26
C VAL A 160 5.23 16.02 1.86
N ASP A 161 5.69 14.81 2.15
CA ASP A 161 6.93 14.28 1.57
C ASP A 161 6.63 13.78 0.14
N GLU A 162 7.25 14.42 -0.83
CA GLU A 162 7.03 14.18 -2.26
C GLU A 162 7.34 12.73 -2.66
N GLU A 163 8.48 12.19 -2.21
CA GLU A 163 8.91 10.85 -2.57
C GLU A 163 8.04 9.76 -1.89
N GLN A 164 7.60 10.02 -0.66
CA GLN A 164 6.70 9.09 0.02
C GLN A 164 5.32 9.09 -0.64
N ILE A 165 4.77 10.24 -1.03
CA ILE A 165 3.48 10.30 -1.75
C ILE A 165 3.60 9.71 -3.16
N TYR A 166 4.72 9.95 -3.86
CA TYR A 166 5.00 9.27 -5.12
C TYR A 166 4.98 7.75 -4.97
N ARG A 167 5.60 7.23 -3.90
CA ARG A 167 5.59 5.81 -3.56
C ARG A 167 4.18 5.28 -3.28
N VAL A 168 3.30 6.09 -2.69
CA VAL A 168 1.87 5.74 -2.52
C VAL A 168 1.23 5.48 -3.87
N PHE A 169 1.33 6.40 -4.83
CA PHE A 169 0.75 6.23 -6.16
C PHE A 169 1.31 4.99 -6.87
N ILE A 170 2.63 4.80 -6.86
CA ILE A 170 3.27 3.62 -7.48
C ILE A 170 2.74 2.31 -6.87
N ASN A 171 2.62 2.22 -5.54
CA ASN A 171 2.10 1.01 -4.89
C ASN A 171 0.64 0.73 -5.27
N LEU A 172 -0.20 1.78 -5.32
CA LEU A 172 -1.61 1.62 -5.66
C LEU A 172 -1.79 1.21 -7.13
N ILE A 173 -1.10 1.88 -8.06
CA ILE A 173 -1.16 1.56 -9.49
C ILE A 173 -0.65 0.13 -9.73
N LYS A 174 0.49 -0.27 -9.14
CA LYS A 174 1.01 -1.64 -9.24
C LYS A 174 0.03 -2.69 -8.71
N ASN A 175 -0.64 -2.41 -7.60
CA ASN A 175 -1.65 -3.33 -7.06
C ASN A 175 -2.82 -3.54 -8.03
N SER A 176 -3.26 -2.49 -8.71
CA SER A 176 -4.29 -2.56 -9.75
C SER A 176 -3.80 -3.34 -10.97
N GLU A 177 -2.58 -3.04 -11.48
CA GLU A 177 -1.96 -3.76 -12.58
C GLU A 177 -1.86 -5.28 -12.31
N GLU A 178 -1.46 -5.67 -11.12
CA GLU A 178 -1.38 -7.07 -10.72
C GLU A 178 -2.76 -7.74 -10.68
N SER A 179 -3.81 -7.02 -10.23
CA SER A 179 -5.18 -7.52 -10.25
C SER A 179 -5.71 -7.73 -11.68
N PHE A 180 -5.25 -6.91 -12.63
CA PHE A 180 -5.57 -7.05 -14.06
C PHE A 180 -4.96 -8.32 -14.67
N LEU A 181 -3.74 -8.69 -14.27
CA LEU A 181 -3.12 -9.93 -14.72
C LEU A 181 -3.96 -11.16 -14.35
N GLU A 182 -4.48 -11.18 -13.12
CA GLU A 182 -5.37 -12.26 -12.66
C GLU A 182 -6.69 -12.31 -13.46
N LYS A 183 -7.25 -11.15 -13.77
CA LYS A 183 -8.50 -11.03 -14.52
C LYS A 183 -8.30 -11.37 -16.00
N LYS A 184 -7.19 -10.93 -16.59
CA LYS A 184 -6.82 -11.21 -17.98
C LYS A 184 -6.54 -12.71 -18.21
N ALA A 185 -6.02 -13.42 -17.21
CA ALA A 185 -5.85 -14.88 -17.29
C ALA A 185 -7.19 -15.63 -17.43
N LYS A 186 -8.30 -15.03 -16.98
CA LYS A 186 -9.66 -15.59 -17.10
C LYS A 186 -10.42 -15.07 -18.32
N ASN A 187 -10.11 -13.86 -18.78
CA ASN A 187 -10.74 -13.21 -19.94
C ASN A 187 -9.67 -12.48 -20.75
N GLN A 188 -9.30 -13.03 -21.91
CA GLN A 188 -8.24 -12.49 -22.77
C GLN A 188 -8.54 -11.10 -23.35
N ASP A 189 -9.81 -10.76 -23.54
CA ASP A 189 -10.23 -9.46 -24.07
C ASP A 189 -10.33 -8.36 -23.01
N PHE A 190 -9.99 -8.69 -21.74
CA PHE A 190 -10.03 -7.74 -20.65
C PHE A 190 -8.98 -6.64 -20.82
N THR A 191 -9.43 -5.39 -20.72
CA THR A 191 -8.57 -4.20 -20.67
C THR A 191 -8.66 -3.57 -19.29
N GLY A 192 -7.52 -3.47 -18.60
CA GLY A 192 -7.43 -2.82 -17.31
C GLY A 192 -7.64 -1.31 -17.45
N LYS A 193 -8.38 -0.74 -16.49
CA LYS A 193 -8.64 0.69 -16.39
C LYS A 193 -8.41 1.16 -14.96
N ILE A 194 -7.66 2.25 -14.82
CA ILE A 194 -7.46 2.95 -13.55
C ILE A 194 -7.87 4.41 -13.74
N ASP A 195 -8.80 4.87 -12.92
CA ASP A 195 -9.20 6.28 -12.87
C ASP A 195 -8.72 6.87 -11.54
N ILE A 196 -7.94 7.95 -11.61
CA ILE A 196 -7.43 8.69 -10.44
C ILE A 196 -8.12 10.06 -10.45
N GLU A 197 -8.91 10.34 -9.43
CA GLU A 197 -9.59 11.62 -9.25
C GLU A 197 -8.99 12.37 -8.05
N ILE A 198 -8.60 13.62 -8.25
CA ILE A 198 -8.03 14.47 -7.21
C ILE A 198 -8.96 15.68 -7.03
N ASN A 199 -9.53 15.80 -5.86
CA ASN A 199 -10.43 16.89 -5.49
C ASN A 199 -9.98 17.50 -4.16
N LYS A 200 -10.32 18.76 -3.89
CA LYS A 200 -10.07 19.39 -2.60
C LYS A 200 -11.30 20.17 -2.09
N ASN A 201 -11.34 20.35 -0.79
CA ASN A 201 -12.16 21.36 -0.13
C ASN A 201 -11.25 22.28 0.71
N ASN A 202 -11.81 23.11 1.59
CA ASN A 202 -11.04 24.06 2.39
C ASN A 202 -10.06 23.40 3.38
N ASP A 203 -10.31 22.15 3.80
CA ASP A 203 -9.54 21.47 4.85
C ASP A 203 -8.77 20.26 4.36
N TYR A 204 -9.24 19.59 3.30
CA TYR A 204 -8.74 18.28 2.88
C TYR A 204 -8.63 18.14 1.37
N ILE A 205 -7.65 17.36 0.95
CA ILE A 205 -7.51 16.80 -0.39
C ILE A 205 -8.06 15.38 -0.36
N PHE A 206 -8.84 15.03 -1.37
CA PHE A 206 -9.40 13.71 -1.61
C PHE A 206 -8.78 13.14 -2.87
N ILE A 207 -8.12 11.99 -2.74
CA ILE A 207 -7.54 11.25 -3.86
C ILE A 207 -8.32 9.94 -3.93
N GLN A 208 -9.06 9.74 -4.99
CA GLN A 208 -9.80 8.53 -5.27
C GLN A 208 -9.14 7.79 -6.42
N LEU A 209 -8.74 6.53 -6.20
CA LEU A 209 -8.25 5.64 -7.22
C LEU A 209 -9.26 4.51 -7.38
N THR A 210 -9.78 4.35 -8.59
CA THR A 210 -10.75 3.31 -8.92
C THR A 210 -10.21 2.44 -10.04
N ASP A 211 -10.19 1.13 -9.83
CA ASP A 211 -9.82 0.15 -10.85
C ASP A 211 -10.99 -0.80 -11.19
N ASN A 212 -10.88 -1.49 -12.33
CA ASN A 212 -11.82 -2.50 -12.78
C ASN A 212 -11.25 -3.94 -12.63
N GLY A 213 -10.34 -4.15 -11.71
CA GLY A 213 -9.70 -5.44 -11.44
C GLY A 213 -10.60 -6.44 -10.72
N THR A 214 -9.99 -7.36 -9.97
CA THR A 214 -10.72 -8.44 -9.25
C THR A 214 -11.34 -7.99 -7.93
N GLY A 215 -10.99 -6.77 -7.43
CA GLY A 215 -11.36 -6.33 -6.09
C GLY A 215 -10.64 -7.10 -4.97
N ILE A 216 -11.12 -6.95 -3.74
CA ILE A 216 -10.53 -7.52 -2.54
C ILE A 216 -11.59 -8.30 -1.75
N ARG A 217 -11.31 -9.56 -1.35
CA ARG A 217 -12.25 -10.39 -0.59
C ARG A 217 -12.43 -9.91 0.86
N ASP A 218 -11.36 -9.48 1.51
CA ASP A 218 -11.38 -8.99 2.89
C ASP A 218 -10.56 -7.71 3.01
N THR A 219 -11.26 -6.57 2.96
CA THR A 219 -10.67 -5.23 3.01
C THR A 219 -9.98 -4.92 4.35
N ARG A 220 -10.30 -5.64 5.43
CA ARG A 220 -9.67 -5.46 6.73
C ARG A 220 -8.32 -6.14 6.82
N LYS A 221 -8.21 -7.36 6.26
CA LYS A 221 -6.96 -8.15 6.31
C LYS A 221 -5.87 -7.60 5.39
N VAL A 222 -6.22 -6.99 4.26
CA VAL A 222 -5.23 -6.48 3.29
C VAL A 222 -4.37 -5.32 3.81
N MET A 223 -4.80 -4.68 4.90
CA MET A 223 -3.99 -3.68 5.60
C MET A 223 -2.99 -4.29 6.59
N THR A 224 -3.09 -5.60 6.85
CA THR A 224 -2.14 -6.30 7.72
C THR A 224 -0.87 -6.64 6.93
N PRO A 225 0.34 -6.32 7.44
CA PRO A 225 1.59 -6.69 6.79
C PRO A 225 1.66 -8.20 6.48
N TYR A 226 2.23 -8.52 5.32
CA TYR A 226 2.39 -9.90 4.79
C TYR A 226 1.10 -10.62 4.41
N PHE A 227 -0.05 -10.01 4.55
CA PHE A 227 -1.27 -10.60 4.02
C PHE A 227 -1.33 -10.37 2.51
N THR A 228 -1.33 -11.47 1.76
CA THR A 228 -1.47 -11.45 0.30
C THR A 228 -2.27 -12.65 -0.18
N THR A 229 -3.08 -12.45 -1.18
CA THR A 229 -3.76 -13.53 -1.93
C THR A 229 -3.04 -13.86 -3.24
N LYS A 230 -1.98 -13.10 -3.56
CA LYS A 230 -1.23 -13.19 -4.82
C LYS A 230 -0.04 -14.14 -4.66
N LYS A 231 0.24 -14.97 -5.68
CA LYS A 231 1.35 -15.95 -5.65
C LYS A 231 2.74 -15.32 -5.50
N SER A 232 2.96 -14.12 -6.02
CA SER A 232 4.24 -13.40 -5.98
C SER A 232 4.18 -12.08 -5.20
N GLY A 233 3.09 -11.82 -4.50
CA GLY A 233 2.94 -10.58 -3.73
C GLY A 233 3.60 -10.68 -2.36
N THR A 234 4.29 -9.62 -1.93
CA THR A 234 4.92 -9.53 -0.60
C THR A 234 3.94 -9.21 0.52
N GLY A 235 2.75 -8.71 0.18
CA GLY A 235 1.76 -8.24 1.15
C GLY A 235 2.18 -6.97 1.89
N LEU A 236 3.16 -6.21 1.38
CA LEU A 236 3.67 -4.98 2.00
C LEU A 236 3.15 -3.70 1.34
N GLY A 237 2.64 -3.76 0.11
CA GLY A 237 2.26 -2.56 -0.66
C GLY A 237 1.21 -1.70 0.05
N LEU A 238 0.05 -2.25 0.42
CA LEU A 238 -1.01 -1.51 1.13
C LEU A 238 -0.64 -1.11 2.57
N PRO A 239 0.02 -1.95 3.38
CA PRO A 239 0.62 -1.53 4.64
C PRO A 239 1.57 -0.32 4.53
N ILE A 240 2.44 -0.27 3.51
CA ILE A 240 3.31 0.87 3.22
C ILE A 240 2.47 2.12 2.93
N VAL A 241 1.47 2.02 2.08
CA VAL A 241 0.55 3.12 1.77
C VAL A 241 -0.13 3.62 3.04
N SER A 242 -0.69 2.72 3.86
CA SER A 242 -1.35 3.08 5.12
C SER A 242 -0.40 3.79 6.08
N LYS A 243 0.85 3.31 6.23
CA LYS A 243 1.86 3.95 7.08
C LYS A 243 2.16 5.36 6.60
N ILE A 244 2.48 5.53 5.31
CA ILE A 244 2.78 6.84 4.72
C ILE A 244 1.61 7.82 4.94
N ILE A 245 0.39 7.42 4.62
CA ILE A 245 -0.79 8.29 4.75
C ILE A 245 -1.03 8.68 6.22
N ASN A 246 -0.85 7.75 7.16
CA ASN A 246 -0.97 8.05 8.59
C ASN A 246 0.12 9.02 9.07
N GLU A 247 1.37 8.90 8.63
CA GLU A 247 2.47 9.81 8.96
C GLU A 247 2.23 11.21 8.38
N HIS A 248 1.44 11.32 7.30
CA HIS A 248 0.96 12.60 6.73
C HIS A 248 -0.35 13.08 7.35
N SER A 249 -0.78 12.52 8.51
CA SER A 249 -2.04 12.84 9.19
C SER A 249 -3.29 12.62 8.33
N GLY A 250 -3.17 11.80 7.30
CA GLY A 250 -4.25 11.41 6.39
C GLY A 250 -5.03 10.20 6.88
N ASP A 251 -5.97 9.79 6.07
CA ASP A 251 -6.76 8.57 6.25
C ASP A 251 -6.90 7.83 4.91
N ILE A 252 -7.05 6.50 4.96
CA ILE A 252 -7.24 5.67 3.79
C ILE A 252 -8.40 4.71 4.01
N SER A 253 -9.26 4.55 3.01
CA SER A 253 -10.34 3.57 3.01
C SER A 253 -10.40 2.81 1.69
N LEU A 254 -10.81 1.55 1.77
CA LEU A 254 -10.93 0.63 0.63
C LEU A 254 -12.35 0.09 0.56
N ASN A 255 -12.94 0.15 -0.62
CA ASN A 255 -14.26 -0.37 -0.88
C ASN A 255 -14.28 -1.09 -2.22
N ASN A 256 -14.85 -2.30 -2.26
CA ASN A 256 -15.14 -2.94 -3.54
C ASN A 256 -16.26 -2.15 -4.26
N ASN A 257 -16.15 -2.08 -5.57
CA ASN A 257 -17.15 -1.41 -6.39
C ASN A 257 -18.48 -2.15 -6.32
N ARG A 258 -19.58 -1.43 -6.01
CA ARG A 258 -20.90 -2.05 -5.78
C ARG A 258 -21.52 -2.64 -7.05
N ASN A 259 -21.30 -2.01 -8.20
CA ASN A 259 -21.98 -2.34 -9.47
C ASN A 259 -21.01 -2.92 -10.51
N SER A 260 -19.72 -3.01 -10.22
CA SER A 260 -18.69 -3.56 -11.08
C SER A 260 -17.64 -4.28 -10.25
N GLU A 261 -16.96 -5.24 -10.84
CA GLU A 261 -15.77 -5.77 -10.22
C GLU A 261 -14.69 -4.67 -10.15
N GLY A 262 -13.82 -4.73 -9.14
CA GLY A 262 -12.73 -3.79 -8.93
C GLY A 262 -12.74 -3.16 -7.55
N LEU A 263 -11.81 -2.26 -7.33
CA LEU A 263 -11.54 -1.62 -6.05
C LEU A 263 -11.57 -0.10 -6.18
N THR A 264 -12.18 0.56 -5.22
CA THR A 264 -12.06 2.00 -5.01
C THR A 264 -11.29 2.26 -3.72
N ILE A 265 -10.20 3.01 -3.82
CA ILE A 265 -9.37 3.47 -2.71
C ILE A 265 -9.55 4.97 -2.57
N LEU A 266 -9.95 5.41 -1.39
CA LEU A 266 -10.07 6.82 -1.06
C LEU A 266 -9.02 7.20 -0.02
N ILE A 267 -8.17 8.19 -0.36
CA ILE A 267 -7.19 8.80 0.51
C ILE A 267 -7.63 10.23 0.82
N THR A 268 -7.51 10.61 2.08
CA THR A 268 -7.79 11.98 2.54
C THR A 268 -6.52 12.54 3.18
N LEU A 269 -6.04 13.70 2.69
CA LEU A 269 -4.88 14.42 3.23
C LEU A 269 -5.29 15.81 3.72
N PRO A 270 -4.81 16.29 4.87
CA PRO A 270 -5.11 17.66 5.35
C PRO A 270 -4.34 18.70 4.55
N ILE A 271 -4.98 19.85 4.24
CA ILE A 271 -4.33 20.96 3.51
C ILE A 271 -3.47 21.83 4.44
N ASN A 272 -3.90 22.09 5.68
CA ASN A 272 -3.32 23.19 6.50
C ASN A 272 -3.10 22.86 7.99
N LYS A 273 -2.91 21.60 8.40
CA LYS A 273 -2.84 21.26 9.83
C LYS A 273 -1.45 21.23 10.46
N TRP A 274 -0.39 21.61 9.75
CA TRP A 274 0.92 21.77 10.38
C TRP A 274 1.22 23.25 10.59
N LYS A 275 0.78 23.81 11.75
CA LYS A 275 1.45 24.96 12.32
C LYS A 275 2.82 24.47 12.81
N GLU A 276 3.89 25.11 12.37
CA GLU A 276 5.23 24.88 12.90
C GLU A 276 5.15 24.94 14.43
N LYS A 277 5.49 23.83 15.10
CA LYS A 277 5.89 23.92 16.49
C LYS A 277 7.27 24.57 16.47
N PHE A 278 7.29 25.88 16.78
CA PHE A 278 8.50 26.56 17.18
C PHE A 278 9.05 25.94 18.45
#